data_ba4a16c00732523e29e868d3264cc377
#
_entry.id   ba4a16c00732523e29e868d3264cc377
#
_cell.length_a   1.000
_cell.length_b   1.000
_cell.length_c   1.000
_cell.angle_alpha   90.00
_cell.angle_beta   90.00
_cell.angle_gamma   90.00
#
_symmetry.space_group_name_H-M   'P 1'
#
loop_
_entity.id
_entity.type
_entity.pdbx_description
1 polymer ?
#
loop_
_entity_poly.entity_id
_entity_poly.type
_entity_poly.pdbx_seq_one_letter_code
_entity_poly.pdbx_strand_id
1 'polypeptide(L)'
;MLAETIAYRNVYIITGYTDMRKSINGLVAILTQQYQIKPDAESLYLFCGKQADRMKAILWEEDGLLLLYKVLTGYKYQWPRNASEVRLLTRMQYARLLEGLEIPYSSPVRGCLFL
;
A
#
# COMPACT_ATOMS: atom_id res chain seq x y z
N MET A 1 4.27 -4.18 14.70
CA MET A 1 3.59 -4.37 13.41
C MET A 1 3.45 -3.06 12.69
N LEU A 2 3.17 -3.15 11.40
CA LEU A 2 3.03 -1.96 10.57
C LEU A 2 2.01 -0.96 11.11
N ALA A 3 0.88 -1.47 11.58
CA ALA A 3 -0.20 -0.59 12.00
C ALA A 3 0.05 0.10 13.33
N GLU A 4 1.02 -0.38 14.09
CA GLU A 4 1.17 0.06 15.48
C GLU A 4 2.43 0.86 15.74
N THR A 5 3.46 0.62 14.95
CA THR A 5 4.78 1.17 15.26
C THR A 5 5.18 2.32 14.38
N ILE A 6 4.44 2.59 13.33
CA ILE A 6 4.82 3.62 12.37
C ILE A 6 3.81 4.75 12.42
N ALA A 7 4.30 5.94 12.67
CA ALA A 7 3.48 7.14 12.58
C ALA A 7 3.42 7.53 11.11
N TYR A 8 2.23 7.57 10.55
CA TYR A 8 2.05 7.93 9.15
C TYR A 8 0.80 8.79 9.01
N ARG A 9 0.83 9.63 7.99
CA ARG A 9 -0.26 10.54 7.72
C ARG A 9 -1.34 9.87 6.89
N ASN A 10 -0.94 9.22 5.82
CA ASN A 10 -1.85 8.56 4.90
C ASN A 10 -1.31 7.21 4.51
N VAL A 11 -2.20 6.28 4.20
CA VAL A 11 -1.82 4.97 3.69
C VAL A 11 -2.41 4.83 2.29
N TYR A 12 -1.55 4.58 1.31
CA TYR A 12 -1.96 4.37 -0.07
C TYR A 12 -1.70 2.92 -0.44
N ILE A 13 -2.59 2.36 -1.24
CA ILE A 13 -2.41 1.02 -1.77
C ILE A 13 -2.25 1.13 -3.29
N ILE A 14 -1.29 0.37 -3.82
CA ILE A 14 -1.12 0.25 -5.26
C ILE A 14 -1.80 -1.05 -5.65
N THR A 15 -2.93 -0.95 -6.33
CA THR A 15 -3.73 -2.11 -6.68
C THR A 15 -3.05 -2.90 -7.80
N GLY A 16 -3.58 -4.09 -8.08
CA GLY A 16 -2.90 -4.99 -8.98
C GLY A 16 -1.78 -5.71 -8.25
N TYR A 17 -0.78 -6.17 -8.97
CA TYR A 17 0.35 -6.79 -8.31
C TYR A 17 1.65 -6.16 -8.78
N THR A 18 2.65 -6.25 -7.92
CA THR A 18 3.97 -5.67 -8.14
C THR A 18 5.01 -6.79 -8.05
N ASP A 19 6.05 -6.69 -8.85
CA ASP A 19 7.17 -7.62 -8.77
C ASP A 19 7.88 -7.41 -7.43
N MET A 20 7.82 -8.40 -6.57
CA MET A 20 8.38 -8.30 -5.23
C MET A 20 9.90 -8.36 -5.20
N ARG A 21 10.56 -8.52 -6.34
CA ARG A 21 12.01 -8.43 -6.42
C ARG A 21 12.49 -6.98 -6.46
N LYS A 22 11.59 -6.05 -6.67
CA LYS A 22 11.98 -4.63 -6.78
C LYS A 22 12.49 -4.10 -5.45
N SER A 23 13.55 -3.30 -5.55
CA SER A 23 14.13 -2.63 -4.41
C SER A 23 13.42 -1.30 -4.16
N ILE A 24 13.91 -0.53 -3.19
CA ILE A 24 13.37 0.79 -2.90
C ILE A 24 13.31 1.65 -4.17
N ASN A 25 14.40 1.69 -4.94
CA ASN A 25 14.43 2.53 -6.13
C ASN A 25 13.41 2.10 -7.16
N GLY A 26 13.24 0.79 -7.35
CA GLY A 26 12.26 0.28 -8.29
C GLY A 26 10.83 0.61 -7.87
N LEU A 27 10.54 0.49 -6.58
CA LEU A 27 9.20 0.80 -6.08
C LEU A 27 8.90 2.30 -6.15
N VAL A 28 9.89 3.13 -5.82
CA VAL A 28 9.73 4.57 -5.94
C VAL A 28 9.49 4.96 -7.41
N ALA A 29 10.17 4.30 -8.34
CA ALA A 29 9.96 4.58 -9.76
C ALA A 29 8.52 4.27 -10.19
N ILE A 30 7.91 3.24 -9.63
CA ILE A 30 6.50 2.97 -9.92
C ILE A 30 5.65 4.18 -9.51
N LEU A 31 5.89 4.70 -8.31
CA LEU A 31 5.10 5.84 -7.81
C LEU A 31 5.32 7.09 -8.67
N THR A 32 6.57 7.42 -8.97
CA THR A 32 6.89 8.68 -9.60
C THR A 32 6.71 8.63 -11.11
N GLN A 33 7.06 7.52 -11.75
CA GLN A 33 7.06 7.42 -13.20
C GLN A 33 5.79 6.83 -13.76
N GLN A 34 5.26 5.78 -13.13
CA GLN A 34 4.07 5.16 -13.64
C GLN A 34 2.81 5.92 -13.23
N TYR A 35 2.77 6.42 -12.00
CA TYR A 35 1.57 7.07 -11.48
C TYR A 35 1.73 8.56 -11.28
N GLN A 36 2.90 9.12 -11.54
CA GLN A 36 3.20 10.54 -11.38
C GLN A 36 2.82 11.07 -10.00
N ILE A 37 3.10 10.28 -8.99
CA ILE A 37 2.83 10.66 -7.62
C ILE A 37 4.05 11.38 -7.05
N LYS A 38 3.80 12.49 -6.37
CA LYS A 38 4.83 13.16 -5.60
C LYS A 38 4.61 12.73 -4.16
N PRO A 39 5.44 11.83 -3.63
CA PRO A 39 5.19 11.28 -2.30
C PRO A 39 5.20 12.35 -1.22
N ASP A 40 4.27 12.19 -0.28
CA ASP A 40 4.19 13.06 0.88
C ASP A 40 5.02 12.49 2.01
N ALA A 41 5.53 13.38 2.85
CA ALA A 41 6.24 12.94 4.05
C ALA A 41 5.31 12.15 4.95
N GLU A 42 5.84 11.09 5.52
CA GLU A 42 5.13 10.24 6.48
C GLU A 42 3.92 9.51 5.87
N SER A 43 3.88 9.39 4.57
CA SER A 43 2.87 8.56 3.90
C SER A 43 3.44 7.18 3.61
N LEU A 44 2.58 6.19 3.70
CA LEU A 44 2.93 4.80 3.51
C LEU A 44 2.33 4.33 2.20
N TYR A 45 3.13 3.66 1.37
CA TYR A 45 2.70 3.17 0.07
C TYR A 45 2.88 1.66 0.03
N LEU A 46 1.79 0.93 -0.18
CA LEU A 46 1.75 -0.53 -0.06
C LEU A 46 1.71 -1.19 -1.44
N PHE A 47 2.57 -2.20 -1.61
CA PHE A 47 2.65 -3.00 -2.84
C PHE A 47 2.54 -4.47 -2.48
N CYS A 48 1.91 -5.26 -3.32
CA CYS A 48 1.71 -6.68 -3.06
C CYS A 48 2.12 -7.52 -4.25
N GLY A 49 2.67 -8.68 -3.99
CA GLY A 49 3.07 -9.60 -5.02
C GLY A 49 1.90 -10.39 -5.60
N LYS A 50 2.19 -11.13 -6.67
CA LYS A 50 1.17 -11.89 -7.39
C LYS A 50 0.52 -12.95 -6.53
N GLN A 51 1.29 -13.57 -5.63
CA GLN A 51 0.77 -14.63 -4.78
C GLN A 51 -0.04 -14.11 -3.59
N ALA A 52 -0.02 -12.79 -3.36
CA ALA A 52 -0.77 -12.14 -2.30
C ALA A 52 -0.33 -12.55 -0.89
N ASP A 53 0.82 -13.17 -0.74
CA ASP A 53 1.36 -13.50 0.57
C ASP A 53 2.56 -12.64 0.95
N ARG A 54 2.92 -11.68 0.11
CA ARG A 54 4.07 -10.82 0.35
C ARG A 54 3.69 -9.39 0.06
N MET A 55 4.08 -8.50 0.96
CA MET A 55 3.80 -7.09 0.83
C MET A 55 5.07 -6.31 1.10
N LYS A 56 5.35 -5.32 0.27
CA LYS A 56 6.38 -4.35 0.55
C LYS A 56 5.73 -3.00 0.73
N ALA A 57 6.31 -2.18 1.59
CA ALA A 57 5.79 -0.84 1.83
C ALA A 57 6.92 0.15 1.86
N ILE A 58 6.69 1.31 1.27
CA ILE A 58 7.62 2.43 1.33
C ILE A 58 7.03 3.45 2.27
N LEU A 59 7.78 3.79 3.31
CA LEU A 59 7.44 4.91 4.18
C LEU A 59 8.37 6.05 3.84
N TRP A 60 7.80 7.19 3.45
CA TRP A 60 8.57 8.35 3.06
C TRP A 60 8.76 9.21 4.30
N GLU A 61 9.97 9.23 4.82
CA GLU A 61 10.30 10.00 6.02
C GLU A 61 11.04 11.27 5.65
N GLU A 62 11.14 12.20 6.59
CA GLU A 62 11.82 13.45 6.33
C GLU A 62 13.25 13.26 5.87
N ASP A 63 13.93 12.31 6.46
CA ASP A 63 15.36 12.12 6.23
C ASP A 63 15.66 10.95 5.31
N GLY A 64 14.65 10.30 4.73
CA GLY A 64 14.93 9.19 3.84
C GLY A 64 13.73 8.29 3.62
N LEU A 65 14.04 7.13 3.08
CA LEU A 65 13.02 6.13 2.72
C LEU A 65 13.22 4.88 3.55
N LEU A 66 12.12 4.33 4.02
CA LEU A 66 12.14 3.07 4.76
C LEU A 66 11.37 2.04 3.96
N LEU A 67 11.99 0.88 3.73
CA LEU A 67 11.33 -0.24 3.07
C LEU A 67 10.93 -1.26 4.12
N LEU A 68 9.67 -1.61 4.12
CA LEU A 68 9.15 -2.66 4.99
C LEU A 68 8.74 -3.84 4.11
N TYR A 69 9.03 -5.06 4.58
CA TYR A 69 8.75 -6.26 3.82
C TYR A 69 8.13 -7.28 4.75
N LYS A 70 6.95 -7.76 4.38
CA LYS A 70 6.24 -8.74 5.20
C LYS A 70 5.84 -9.93 4.36
N VAL A 71 6.12 -11.13 4.89
CA VAL A 71 5.71 -12.39 4.29
C VAL A 71 4.69 -13.03 5.21
N LEU A 72 3.51 -13.32 4.68
CA LEU A 72 2.49 -14.03 5.45
C LEU A 72 2.74 -15.53 5.38
N THR A 73 2.60 -16.20 6.49
CA THR A 73 2.86 -17.64 6.56
C THR A 73 1.62 -18.47 6.76
N GLY A 74 0.48 -17.86 7.05
CA GLY A 74 -0.74 -18.60 7.32
C GLY A 74 -1.94 -18.22 6.50
N TYR A 75 -1.90 -17.12 5.78
CA TYR A 75 -3.02 -16.63 5.01
C TYR A 75 -2.51 -15.65 3.95
N LYS A 76 -3.43 -15.11 3.17
CA LYS A 76 -3.08 -14.19 2.08
C LYS A 76 -3.85 -12.90 2.24
N TYR A 77 -3.30 -11.83 1.64
CA TYR A 77 -4.01 -10.57 1.57
C TYR A 77 -5.12 -10.66 0.52
N GLN A 78 -6.22 -9.99 0.80
CA GLN A 78 -7.28 -9.81 -0.21
C GLN A 78 -6.98 -8.51 -0.95
N TRP A 79 -6.03 -8.57 -1.87
CA TRP A 79 -5.51 -7.38 -2.54
C TRP A 79 -6.38 -7.00 -3.72
N PRO A 80 -6.76 -5.72 -3.86
CA PRO A 80 -7.56 -5.30 -5.02
C PRO A 80 -6.79 -5.48 -6.32
N ARG A 81 -7.41 -6.11 -7.30
CA ARG A 81 -6.75 -6.45 -8.56
C ARG A 81 -7.45 -5.89 -9.79
N ASN A 82 -8.55 -5.15 -9.60
CA ASN A 82 -9.40 -4.79 -10.74
C ASN A 82 -8.75 -3.81 -11.69
N ALA A 83 -7.94 -2.91 -11.18
CA ALA A 83 -7.27 -1.91 -12.01
C ALA A 83 -5.95 -1.56 -11.35
N SER A 84 -5.00 -1.14 -12.17
CA SER A 84 -3.72 -0.67 -11.65
C SER A 84 -3.87 0.81 -11.34
N GLU A 85 -3.98 1.11 -10.06
CA GLU A 85 -4.19 2.48 -9.61
C GLU A 85 -3.64 2.65 -8.21
N VAL A 86 -3.54 3.89 -7.78
CA VAL A 86 -3.16 4.21 -6.42
C VAL A 86 -4.39 4.71 -5.70
N ARG A 87 -4.69 4.15 -4.54
CA ARG A 87 -5.88 4.49 -3.78
C ARG A 87 -5.51 4.81 -2.34
N LEU A 88 -6.16 5.83 -1.80
CA LEU A 88 -6.01 6.17 -0.39
C LEU A 88 -6.92 5.26 0.42
N LEU A 89 -6.37 4.67 1.48
CA LEU A 89 -7.12 3.80 2.37
C LEU A 89 -7.56 4.57 3.61
N THR A 90 -8.75 4.26 4.09
CA THR A 90 -9.16 4.69 5.43
C THR A 90 -8.45 3.81 6.45
N ARG A 91 -8.47 4.24 7.71
CA ARG A 91 -7.87 3.43 8.77
C ARG A 91 -8.55 2.07 8.89
N MET A 92 -9.87 2.04 8.73
CA MET A 92 -10.59 0.77 8.79
C MET A 92 -10.19 -0.14 7.64
N GLN A 93 -10.08 0.40 6.43
CA GLN A 93 -9.66 -0.39 5.27
C GLN A 93 -8.26 -0.96 5.47
N TYR A 94 -7.36 -0.15 5.99
CA TYR A 94 -5.99 -0.60 6.24
C TYR A 94 -5.96 -1.72 7.27
N ALA A 95 -6.73 -1.57 8.36
CA ALA A 95 -6.80 -2.63 9.38
C ALA A 95 -7.34 -3.92 8.79
N ARG A 96 -8.39 -3.84 7.98
CA ARG A 96 -8.96 -5.04 7.34
C ARG A 96 -7.95 -5.69 6.40
N LEU A 97 -7.24 -4.88 5.63
CA LEU A 97 -6.23 -5.41 4.72
C LEU A 97 -5.17 -6.20 5.47
N LEU A 98 -4.67 -5.65 6.57
CA LEU A 98 -3.62 -6.33 7.35
C LEU A 98 -4.11 -7.63 7.96
N GLU A 99 -5.40 -7.76 8.20
CA GLU A 99 -5.98 -8.98 8.75
C GLU A 99 -6.36 -10.00 7.67
N GLY A 100 -6.08 -9.70 6.42
CA GLY A 100 -6.42 -10.61 5.34
C GLY A 100 -7.88 -10.56 4.94
N LEU A 101 -8.56 -9.48 5.29
CA LEU A 101 -9.98 -9.30 4.97
C LEU A 101 -10.15 -8.45 3.73
N GLU A 102 -11.30 -8.59 3.11
CA GLU A 102 -11.61 -7.83 1.91
C GLU A 102 -11.83 -6.36 2.25
N ILE A 103 -11.33 -5.49 1.37
CA ILE A 103 -11.55 -4.07 1.50
C ILE A 103 -12.79 -3.71 0.69
N PRO A 104 -13.81 -3.09 1.31
CA PRO A 104 -14.97 -2.69 0.54
C PRO A 104 -14.60 -1.65 -0.52
N TYR A 105 -15.12 -1.85 -1.71
CA TYR A 105 -14.86 -0.92 -2.80
C TYR A 105 -15.86 0.17 -2.91
N SER A 106 -16.96 0.00 -2.29
CA SER A 106 -18.00 0.95 -2.47
C SER A 106 -17.65 2.31 -1.98
N SER A 107 -16.64 2.46 -1.34
CA SER A 107 -16.29 3.75 -0.95
C SER A 107 -15.83 4.44 -2.04
N PRO A 108 -16.24 5.19 -2.42
CA PRO A 108 -15.68 5.88 -3.34
C PRO A 108 -14.87 6.62 -2.85
N VAL A 109 -14.47 6.47 -2.63
CA VAL A 109 -13.80 7.14 -2.29
C VAL A 109 -13.46 7.94 -3.08
N ARG A 110 -13.83 8.06 -3.89
CA ARG A 110 -13.46 8.86 -4.61
C ARG A 110 -13.87 9.84 -4.31
N GLY A 111 -14.01 10.00 -3.61
CA GLY A 111 -14.18 10.56 -3.02
C GLY A 111 -14.52 10.75 -2.18
N CYS A 112 -14.84 10.49 -2.15
CA CYS A 112 -15.11 10.42 -1.42
C CYS A 112 -15.39 10.32 -0.59
N LEU A 113 -15.53 10.38 -0.80
CA LEU A 113 -15.88 10.15 -0.25
C LEU A 113 -16.06 10.01 0.63
N PHE A 114 -16.20 10.18 0.46
CA PHE A 114 -16.41 9.92 1.05
C PHE A 114 -16.44 9.92 1.86
N LEU A 115 -16.59 10.24 1.74
CA LEU A 115 -16.61 10.12 2.27
C LEU A 115 -16.69 10.11 2.85
#